data_7407c956a00418797874b0d38fd63f71
#
_entry.id   7407c956a00418797874b0d38fd63f71
#
_cell.length_a   1.000
_cell.length_b   1.000
_cell.length_c   1.000
_cell.angle_alpha   90.00
_cell.angle_beta   90.00
_cell.angle_gamma   90.00
#
_symmetry.space_group_name_H-M   'P 1'
#
loop_
_entity.id
_entity.type
_entity.pdbx_description
1 polymer ?
#
loop_
_entity_poly.entity_id
_entity_poly.type
_entity_poly.pdbx_seq_one_letter_code
_entity_poly.pdbx_strand_id
1 'polypeptide(L)'
;MANNHEQFIAFNDTIKASKSRRDTLKKNRESIRKKIRNYFKNNWPDKIQPQFHWQGSYSMYTLLNPIKDEDGLGAYDLDDGIYFIGSSEDERETVQWYHNQIYEAVKDHTTQGAKDNNPCVTVYFADNHHIDLPAYFMVDGDEHPKMAHKKNPWMDSDPRETTNWFNGK
;
A
#
# COMPACT_ATOMS: atom_id res chain seq x y z
N MET A 1 16.77 -14.76 36.42
CA MET A 1 16.63 -14.11 35.10
C MET A 1 15.90 -12.78 35.30
N ALA A 2 16.45 -11.67 34.78
CA ALA A 2 15.77 -10.39 34.86
C ALA A 2 14.51 -10.43 33.98
N ASN A 3 13.38 -10.01 34.53
CA ASN A 3 12.14 -9.88 33.76
C ASN A 3 12.09 -8.48 33.14
N ASN A 4 12.46 -8.37 31.88
CA ASN A 4 12.47 -7.10 31.15
C ASN A 4 11.12 -6.79 30.43
N HIS A 5 10.07 -7.52 30.77
CA HIS A 5 8.77 -7.41 30.08
C HIS A 5 8.19 -5.98 30.15
N GLU A 6 8.25 -5.35 31.31
CA GLU A 6 7.76 -3.98 31.48
C GLU A 6 8.56 -2.96 30.66
N GLN A 7 9.89 -3.14 30.58
CA GLN A 7 10.75 -2.30 29.74
C GLN A 7 10.42 -2.44 28.26
N PHE A 8 10.16 -3.68 27.77
CA PHE A 8 9.74 -3.88 26.39
C PHE A 8 8.38 -3.27 26.08
N ILE A 9 7.42 -3.36 27.01
CA ILE A 9 6.11 -2.70 26.85
C ILE A 9 6.30 -1.18 26.76
N ALA A 10 7.03 -0.58 27.71
CA ALA A 10 7.28 0.86 27.72
C ALA A 10 8.02 1.33 26.46
N PHE A 11 9.01 0.57 26.00
CA PHE A 11 9.72 0.84 24.74
C PHE A 11 8.76 0.79 23.53
N ASN A 12 7.96 -0.28 23.39
CA ASN A 12 6.97 -0.40 22.32
C ASN A 12 5.96 0.76 22.34
N ASP A 13 5.49 1.17 23.52
CA ASP A 13 4.56 2.28 23.66
C ASP A 13 5.16 3.63 23.22
N THR A 14 6.48 3.75 23.33
CA THR A 14 7.22 4.95 22.89
C THR A 14 7.39 4.99 21.38
N ILE A 15 7.71 3.84 20.74
CA ILE A 15 8.09 3.80 19.34
C ILE A 15 6.93 3.57 18.37
N LYS A 16 5.86 2.88 18.79
CA LYS A 16 4.72 2.56 17.91
C LYS A 16 4.00 3.82 17.43
N ALA A 17 3.50 3.78 16.19
CA ALA A 17 2.72 4.87 15.64
C ALA A 17 1.49 5.19 16.50
N SER A 18 1.31 6.47 16.79
CA SER A 18 0.18 6.95 17.60
C SER A 18 -1.17 6.59 16.94
N LYS A 19 -2.21 6.49 17.77
CA LYS A 19 -3.58 6.27 17.25
C LYS A 19 -3.97 7.33 16.24
N SER A 20 -3.68 8.59 16.50
CA SER A 20 -4.00 9.71 15.60
C SER A 20 -3.35 9.53 14.22
N ARG A 21 -2.06 9.13 14.17
CA ARG A 21 -1.38 8.84 12.88
C ARG A 21 -2.03 7.69 12.14
N ARG A 22 -2.32 6.60 12.84
CA ARG A 22 -2.98 5.44 12.21
C ARG A 22 -4.37 5.79 11.67
N ASP A 23 -5.14 6.61 12.39
CA ASP A 23 -6.45 7.07 11.96
C ASP A 23 -6.34 7.99 10.73
N THR A 24 -5.32 8.86 10.68
CA THR A 24 -5.01 9.71 9.51
C THR A 24 -4.67 8.86 8.28
N LEU A 25 -3.74 7.89 8.42
CA LEU A 25 -3.39 6.97 7.35
C LEU A 25 -4.61 6.22 6.83
N LYS A 26 -5.44 5.68 7.73
CA LYS A 26 -6.67 4.98 7.37
C LYS A 26 -7.64 5.88 6.59
N LYS A 27 -7.87 7.10 7.05
CA LYS A 27 -8.75 8.07 6.39
C LYS A 27 -8.24 8.40 4.98
N ASN A 28 -6.95 8.68 4.84
CA ASN A 28 -6.34 9.03 3.55
C ASN A 28 -6.37 7.85 2.58
N ARG A 29 -6.08 6.63 3.05
CA ARG A 29 -6.22 5.40 2.28
C ARG A 29 -7.64 5.22 1.73
N GLU A 30 -8.67 5.35 2.56
CA GLU A 30 -10.06 5.20 2.11
C GLU A 30 -10.44 6.26 1.07
N SER A 31 -9.92 7.48 1.21
CA SER A 31 -10.11 8.55 0.22
C SER A 31 -9.47 8.20 -1.13
N ILE A 32 -8.23 7.69 -1.12
CA ILE A 32 -7.52 7.21 -2.32
C ILE A 32 -8.28 6.05 -2.98
N ARG A 33 -8.66 5.03 -2.20
CA ARG A 33 -9.42 3.87 -2.70
C ARG A 33 -10.72 4.29 -3.39
N LYS A 34 -11.46 5.23 -2.79
CA LYS A 34 -12.68 5.78 -3.41
C LYS A 34 -12.39 6.45 -4.74
N LYS A 35 -11.31 7.24 -4.83
CA LYS A 35 -10.91 7.94 -6.05
C LYS A 35 -10.52 6.95 -7.15
N ILE A 36 -9.72 5.93 -6.82
CA ILE A 36 -9.32 4.89 -7.77
C ILE A 36 -10.54 4.08 -8.27
N ARG A 37 -11.43 3.62 -7.36
CA ARG A 37 -12.65 2.90 -7.77
C ARG A 37 -13.50 3.74 -8.74
N ASN A 38 -13.70 5.01 -8.44
CA ASN A 38 -14.47 5.89 -9.30
C ASN A 38 -13.80 6.10 -10.65
N TYR A 39 -12.47 6.26 -10.68
CA TYR A 39 -11.71 6.40 -11.90
C TYR A 39 -11.87 5.17 -12.81
N PHE A 40 -11.65 3.97 -12.27
CA PHE A 40 -11.79 2.72 -13.04
C PHE A 40 -13.22 2.50 -13.52
N LYS A 41 -14.22 2.70 -12.65
CA LYS A 41 -15.63 2.58 -13.02
C LYS A 41 -16.02 3.51 -14.17
N ASN A 42 -15.48 4.73 -14.20
CA ASN A 42 -15.87 5.74 -15.19
C ASN A 42 -15.09 5.61 -16.51
N ASN A 43 -13.81 5.25 -16.45
CA ASN A 43 -12.95 5.22 -17.64
C ASN A 43 -12.76 3.81 -18.21
N TRP A 44 -12.91 2.78 -17.38
CA TRP A 44 -12.65 1.38 -17.73
C TRP A 44 -13.73 0.44 -17.17
N PRO A 45 -15.05 0.68 -17.49
CA PRO A 45 -16.15 -0.10 -16.90
C PRO A 45 -16.11 -1.59 -17.32
N ASP A 46 -15.56 -1.88 -18.50
CA ASP A 46 -15.47 -3.24 -19.05
C ASP A 46 -14.19 -3.98 -18.65
N LYS A 47 -13.29 -3.33 -17.89
CA LYS A 47 -12.06 -3.95 -17.38
C LYS A 47 -12.26 -4.45 -15.95
N ILE A 48 -11.34 -5.32 -15.52
CA ILE A 48 -11.30 -5.81 -14.14
C ILE A 48 -11.23 -4.61 -13.18
N GLN A 49 -12.15 -4.60 -12.20
CA GLN A 49 -12.22 -3.52 -11.23
C GLN A 49 -11.26 -3.75 -10.06
N PRO A 50 -10.62 -2.69 -9.52
CA PRO A 50 -9.62 -2.81 -8.46
C PRO A 50 -10.23 -3.27 -7.13
N GLN A 51 -9.61 -4.26 -6.52
CA GLN A 51 -9.79 -4.67 -5.13
C GLN A 51 -8.61 -4.17 -4.30
N PHE A 52 -8.77 -4.04 -2.98
CA PHE A 52 -7.72 -3.44 -2.14
C PHE A 52 -7.45 -4.29 -0.92
N HIS A 53 -6.16 -4.51 -0.63
CA HIS A 53 -5.71 -5.16 0.59
C HIS A 53 -4.59 -4.35 1.22
N TRP A 54 -4.76 -3.97 2.48
CA TRP A 54 -3.68 -3.36 3.26
C TRP A 54 -2.57 -4.36 3.50
N GLN A 55 -1.35 -3.88 3.53
CA GLN A 55 -0.16 -4.71 3.66
C GLN A 55 0.95 -3.97 4.42
N GLY A 56 2.14 -4.55 4.51
CA GLY A 56 3.28 -3.95 5.17
C GLY A 56 3.11 -3.76 6.67
N SER A 57 3.87 -2.82 7.23
CA SER A 57 3.96 -2.55 8.66
C SER A 57 2.61 -2.20 9.31
N TYR A 58 1.73 -1.53 8.55
CA TYR A 58 0.39 -1.19 9.05
C TYR A 58 -0.45 -2.44 9.32
N SER A 59 -0.44 -3.43 8.42
CA SER A 59 -1.22 -4.68 8.54
C SER A 59 -0.69 -5.62 9.61
N MET A 60 0.61 -5.54 9.89
CA MET A 60 1.31 -6.34 10.90
C MET A 60 1.37 -5.66 12.29
N TYR A 61 0.77 -4.48 12.43
CA TYR A 61 0.82 -3.67 13.67
C TYR A 61 2.23 -3.27 14.12
N THR A 62 3.18 -3.23 13.18
CA THR A 62 4.59 -2.86 13.42
C THR A 62 4.94 -1.45 12.96
N LEU A 63 3.93 -0.65 12.57
CA LEU A 63 4.13 0.74 12.17
C LEU A 63 4.71 1.56 13.32
N LEU A 64 5.84 2.21 13.05
CA LEU A 64 6.56 3.04 14.03
C LEU A 64 6.25 4.53 13.85
N ASN A 65 6.46 5.30 14.93
CA ASN A 65 6.53 6.74 14.81
C ASN A 65 7.73 7.15 13.97
N PRO A 66 7.59 8.17 13.10
CA PRO A 66 8.72 8.71 12.39
C PRO A 66 9.78 9.26 13.36
N ILE A 67 11.04 8.97 13.08
CA ILE A 67 12.17 9.45 13.86
C ILE A 67 12.39 10.93 13.52
N LYS A 68 12.63 11.75 14.53
CA LYS A 68 13.10 13.13 14.34
C LYS A 68 14.61 13.10 14.18
N ASP A 69 15.09 13.68 13.11
CA ASP A 69 16.51 13.94 12.85
C ASP A 69 16.77 15.45 12.78
N GLU A 70 18.00 15.82 12.41
CA GLU A 70 18.42 17.23 12.32
C GLU A 70 17.66 18.00 11.23
N ASP A 71 17.15 17.30 10.21
CA ASP A 71 16.39 17.85 9.08
C ASP A 71 14.88 17.92 9.37
N GLY A 72 14.42 17.38 10.50
CA GLY A 72 13.04 17.43 10.92
C GLY A 72 12.41 16.06 11.22
N LEU A 73 11.08 15.93 10.99
CA LEU A 73 10.35 14.69 11.20
C LEU A 73 10.55 13.77 10.01
N GLY A 74 11.05 12.55 10.22
CA GLY A 74 11.19 11.53 9.20
C GLY A 74 9.85 11.14 8.56
N ALA A 75 9.92 10.53 7.40
CA ALA A 75 8.75 10.01 6.69
C ALA A 75 8.20 8.75 7.35
N TYR A 76 6.91 8.48 7.14
CA TYR A 76 6.27 7.22 7.46
C TYR A 76 5.27 6.86 6.35
N ASP A 77 4.99 5.60 6.19
CA ASP A 77 4.28 5.08 5.05
C ASP A 77 3.13 4.13 5.41
N LEU A 78 2.28 3.91 4.43
CA LEU A 78 1.29 2.85 4.42
C LEU A 78 1.28 2.21 3.03
N ASP A 79 1.42 0.88 3.00
CA ASP A 79 1.25 0.10 1.78
C ASP A 79 -0.21 -0.33 1.60
N ASP A 80 -0.78 -0.03 0.44
CA ASP A 80 -2.15 -0.42 0.08
C ASP A 80 -2.18 -1.10 -1.29
N GLY A 81 -2.13 -2.43 -1.31
CA GLY A 81 -2.09 -3.22 -2.53
C GLY A 81 -3.38 -3.12 -3.32
N ILE A 82 -3.25 -2.91 -4.63
CA ILE A 82 -4.36 -2.86 -5.60
C ILE A 82 -4.34 -4.15 -6.41
N TYR A 83 -5.37 -4.97 -6.25
CA TYR A 83 -5.47 -6.29 -6.86
C TYR A 83 -6.49 -6.30 -7.99
N PHE A 84 -6.06 -6.82 -9.13
CA PHE A 84 -6.90 -7.07 -10.30
C PHE A 84 -7.01 -8.60 -10.45
N ILE A 85 -8.19 -9.14 -10.19
CA ILE A 85 -8.44 -10.58 -10.20
C ILE A 85 -9.22 -10.92 -11.46
N GLY A 86 -8.57 -11.58 -12.40
CA GLY A 86 -9.13 -12.00 -13.69
C GLY A 86 -9.58 -13.45 -13.68
N SER A 87 -10.30 -13.86 -14.71
CA SER A 87 -10.67 -15.25 -14.96
C SER A 87 -9.60 -16.01 -15.78
N SER A 88 -8.70 -15.28 -16.43
CA SER A 88 -7.56 -15.83 -17.20
C SER A 88 -6.41 -14.82 -17.29
N GLU A 89 -5.21 -15.32 -17.63
CA GLU A 89 -4.02 -14.49 -17.89
C GLU A 89 -4.21 -13.52 -19.08
N ASP A 90 -5.10 -13.83 -20.03
CA ASP A 90 -5.36 -12.98 -21.19
C ASP A 90 -6.05 -11.65 -20.84
N GLU A 91 -6.65 -11.58 -19.65
CA GLU A 91 -7.26 -10.35 -19.14
C GLU A 91 -6.24 -9.41 -18.49
N ARG A 92 -4.98 -9.86 -18.34
CA ARG A 92 -3.90 -9.08 -17.76
C ARG A 92 -3.41 -8.01 -18.73
N GLU A 93 -3.50 -6.77 -18.32
CA GLU A 93 -2.92 -5.63 -19.02
C GLU A 93 -1.40 -5.55 -18.81
N THR A 94 -0.72 -4.64 -19.52
CA THR A 94 0.72 -4.43 -19.32
C THR A 94 1.02 -3.78 -17.97
N VAL A 95 2.23 -4.00 -17.44
CA VAL A 95 2.72 -3.31 -16.23
C VAL A 95 2.55 -1.79 -16.35
N GLN A 96 2.93 -1.22 -17.50
CA GLN A 96 2.83 0.22 -17.72
C GLN A 96 1.38 0.69 -17.73
N TRP A 97 0.43 -0.11 -18.23
CA TRP A 97 -0.98 0.24 -18.20
C TRP A 97 -1.48 0.39 -16.76
N TYR A 98 -1.22 -0.58 -15.87
CA TYR A 98 -1.63 -0.49 -14.45
C TYR A 98 -1.03 0.74 -13.78
N HIS A 99 0.27 0.97 -13.95
CA HIS A 99 0.94 2.14 -13.39
C HIS A 99 0.32 3.45 -13.87
N ASN A 100 0.09 3.58 -15.19
CA ASN A 100 -0.51 4.77 -15.78
C ASN A 100 -1.92 5.03 -15.23
N GLN A 101 -2.79 3.99 -15.16
CA GLN A 101 -4.16 4.18 -14.72
C GLN A 101 -4.24 4.56 -13.23
N ILE A 102 -3.42 3.93 -12.40
CA ILE A 102 -3.35 4.28 -10.98
C ILE A 102 -2.80 5.70 -10.80
N TYR A 103 -1.73 6.06 -11.50
CA TYR A 103 -1.16 7.40 -11.45
C TYR A 103 -2.18 8.47 -11.88
N GLU A 104 -2.84 8.30 -13.03
CA GLU A 104 -3.87 9.21 -13.50
C GLU A 104 -5.03 9.36 -12.50
N ALA A 105 -5.41 8.28 -11.83
CA ALA A 105 -6.45 8.32 -10.81
C ALA A 105 -6.07 9.17 -9.60
N VAL A 106 -4.77 9.26 -9.23
CA VAL A 106 -4.35 9.87 -7.95
C VAL A 106 -3.42 11.06 -8.06
N LYS A 107 -2.90 11.41 -9.25
CA LYS A 107 -1.89 12.48 -9.44
C LYS A 107 -2.27 13.82 -8.79
N ASP A 108 -3.56 14.15 -8.79
CA ASP A 108 -4.10 15.39 -8.22
C ASP A 108 -4.85 15.16 -6.89
N HIS A 109 -4.51 14.08 -6.16
CA HIS A 109 -5.20 13.75 -4.91
C HIS A 109 -4.80 14.67 -3.76
N THR A 110 -3.56 15.10 -3.75
CA THR A 110 -2.98 16.00 -2.74
C THR A 110 -2.24 17.15 -3.43
N THR A 111 -1.93 18.19 -2.68
CA THR A 111 -1.07 19.28 -3.15
C THR A 111 0.39 18.88 -3.34
N GLN A 112 0.82 17.77 -2.68
CA GLN A 112 2.15 17.20 -2.85
C GLN A 112 2.24 16.27 -4.08
N GLY A 113 1.09 15.89 -4.65
CA GLY A 113 0.99 15.06 -5.84
C GLY A 113 1.34 13.59 -5.62
N ALA A 114 1.59 12.92 -6.74
CA ALA A 114 2.01 11.52 -6.75
C ALA A 114 3.22 11.32 -7.65
N LYS A 115 3.96 10.21 -7.45
CA LYS A 115 5.04 9.75 -8.33
C LYS A 115 4.79 8.32 -8.77
N ASP A 116 5.11 8.05 -10.02
CA ASP A 116 5.09 6.72 -10.60
C ASP A 116 6.50 6.11 -10.53
N ASN A 117 6.79 5.44 -9.42
CA ASN A 117 8.06 4.77 -9.14
C ASN A 117 8.10 3.37 -9.80
N ASN A 118 9.25 2.65 -9.70
CA ASN A 118 9.36 1.33 -10.32
C ASN A 118 8.42 0.27 -9.70
N PRO A 119 8.32 0.16 -8.35
CA PRO A 119 7.47 -0.85 -7.74
C PRO A 119 6.00 -0.43 -7.66
N CYS A 120 5.71 0.87 -7.60
CA CYS A 120 4.35 1.34 -7.30
C CYS A 120 4.17 2.82 -7.62
N VAL A 121 2.92 3.27 -7.62
CA VAL A 121 2.57 4.69 -7.54
C VAL A 121 2.55 5.10 -6.07
N THR A 122 3.23 6.20 -5.74
CA THR A 122 3.30 6.75 -4.38
C THR A 122 2.57 8.09 -4.31
N VAL A 123 1.66 8.27 -3.36
CA VAL A 123 0.95 9.53 -3.09
C VAL A 123 1.55 10.19 -1.86
N TYR A 124 1.97 11.45 -1.97
CA TYR A 124 2.62 12.21 -0.90
C TYR A 124 1.66 13.15 -0.20
N PHE A 125 1.85 13.36 1.11
CA PHE A 125 1.03 14.23 1.95
C PHE A 125 1.89 15.28 2.66
N ALA A 126 1.27 16.40 3.03
CA ALA A 126 1.97 17.56 3.60
C ALA A 126 2.61 17.32 4.99
N ASP A 127 2.13 16.33 5.72
CA ASP A 127 2.65 15.94 7.05
C ASP A 127 3.75 14.86 6.97
N ASN A 128 4.41 14.77 5.81
CA ASN A 128 5.53 13.89 5.52
C ASN A 128 5.22 12.39 5.56
N HIS A 129 3.94 11.99 5.41
CA HIS A 129 3.64 10.60 5.12
C HIS A 129 3.36 10.37 3.62
N HIS A 130 3.43 9.12 3.22
CA HIS A 130 3.05 8.71 1.89
C HIS A 130 2.28 7.39 1.90
N ILE A 131 1.55 7.15 0.82
CA ILE A 131 0.83 5.89 0.62
C ILE A 131 1.31 5.28 -0.67
N ASP A 132 1.85 4.07 -0.56
CA ASP A 132 2.32 3.27 -1.67
C ASP A 132 1.21 2.35 -2.20
N LEU A 133 1.06 2.35 -3.52
CA LEU A 133 -0.03 1.72 -4.25
C LEU A 133 0.52 0.69 -5.27
N PRO A 134 1.12 -0.42 -4.81
CA PRO A 134 1.55 -1.47 -5.73
C PRO A 134 0.34 -2.16 -6.38
N ALA A 135 0.46 -2.42 -7.68
CA ALA A 135 -0.55 -3.14 -8.45
C ALA A 135 -0.20 -4.62 -8.55
N TYR A 136 -1.20 -5.45 -8.39
CA TYR A 136 -1.09 -6.91 -8.50
C TYR A 136 -2.12 -7.45 -9.49
N PHE A 137 -1.72 -8.47 -10.23
CA PHE A 137 -2.63 -9.29 -11.00
C PHE A 137 -2.58 -10.73 -10.53
N MET A 138 -3.72 -11.41 -10.53
CA MET A 138 -3.82 -12.85 -10.34
C MET A 138 -5.04 -13.38 -11.08
N VAL A 139 -4.99 -14.64 -11.47
CA VAL A 139 -6.18 -15.36 -11.93
C VAL A 139 -6.97 -15.85 -10.72
N ASP A 140 -8.29 -15.82 -10.80
CA ASP A 140 -9.14 -16.33 -9.74
C ASP A 140 -8.85 -17.82 -9.48
N GLY A 141 -8.57 -18.15 -8.23
CA GLY A 141 -8.11 -19.49 -7.84
C GLY A 141 -6.58 -19.65 -7.77
N ASP A 142 -5.79 -18.70 -8.25
CA ASP A 142 -4.34 -18.72 -8.05
C ASP A 142 -3.98 -18.54 -6.56
N GLU A 143 -2.91 -19.21 -6.15
CA GLU A 143 -2.42 -19.12 -4.77
C GLU A 143 -1.74 -17.78 -4.51
N HIS A 144 -0.93 -17.29 -5.45
CA HIS A 144 -0.12 -16.09 -5.29
C HIS A 144 -0.32 -15.08 -6.41
N PRO A 145 -0.41 -13.77 -6.09
CA PRO A 145 -0.46 -12.71 -7.07
C PRO A 145 0.94 -12.38 -7.65
N LYS A 146 0.94 -11.70 -8.79
CA LYS A 146 2.15 -11.13 -9.41
C LYS A 146 2.09 -9.61 -9.37
N MET A 147 3.16 -8.99 -8.90
CA MET A 147 3.27 -7.54 -8.81
C MET A 147 3.69 -6.94 -10.16
N ALA A 148 3.00 -5.88 -10.56
CA ALA A 148 3.36 -5.06 -11.71
C ALA A 148 4.55 -4.15 -11.37
N HIS A 149 5.77 -4.62 -11.62
CA HIS A 149 7.00 -3.90 -11.35
C HIS A 149 7.74 -3.51 -12.65
N LYS A 150 8.07 -2.23 -12.85
CA LYS A 150 8.59 -1.72 -14.15
C LYS A 150 9.92 -2.32 -14.57
N LYS A 151 10.83 -2.60 -13.63
CA LYS A 151 12.15 -3.18 -13.95
C LYS A 151 12.16 -4.70 -13.92
N ASN A 152 11.22 -5.32 -13.22
CA ASN A 152 11.09 -6.76 -13.11
C ASN A 152 9.62 -7.14 -13.32
N PRO A 153 9.13 -7.12 -14.56
CA PRO A 153 7.71 -7.32 -14.86
C PRO A 153 7.16 -8.61 -14.27
N TRP A 154 6.00 -8.49 -13.62
CA TRP A 154 5.25 -9.60 -13.03
C TRP A 154 6.06 -10.39 -12.00
N MET A 155 6.72 -9.64 -11.10
CA MET A 155 7.48 -10.20 -9.99
C MET A 155 6.57 -10.94 -9.01
N ASP A 156 7.02 -12.13 -8.59
CA ASP A 156 6.35 -12.87 -7.52
C ASP A 156 6.40 -12.07 -6.21
N SER A 157 5.23 -11.78 -5.64
CA SER A 157 5.11 -11.01 -4.41
C SER A 157 3.74 -11.24 -3.78
N ASP A 158 3.69 -11.87 -2.61
CA ASP A 158 2.46 -12.06 -1.85
C ASP A 158 2.55 -11.46 -0.44
N PRO A 159 2.26 -10.16 -0.29
CA PRO A 159 2.24 -9.52 1.02
C PRO A 159 1.07 -9.97 1.91
N ARG A 160 0.02 -10.60 1.36
CA ARG A 160 -1.07 -11.17 2.15
C ARG A 160 -0.60 -12.43 2.87
N GLU A 161 0.11 -13.32 2.17
CA GLU A 161 0.73 -14.49 2.78
C GLU A 161 1.71 -14.08 3.88
N THR A 162 2.60 -13.12 3.60
CA THR A 162 3.53 -12.56 4.58
C THR A 162 2.80 -12.03 5.82
N THR A 163 1.72 -11.28 5.63
CA THR A 163 0.90 -10.73 6.72
C THR A 163 0.22 -11.84 7.53
N ASN A 164 -0.31 -12.86 6.85
CA ASN A 164 -0.95 -14.01 7.50
C ASN A 164 0.06 -14.82 8.33
N TRP A 165 1.22 -15.11 7.75
CA TRP A 165 2.31 -15.79 8.46
C TRP A 165 2.73 -15.01 9.72
N PHE A 166 2.94 -13.69 9.59
CA PHE A 166 3.34 -12.84 10.72
C PHE A 166 2.28 -12.80 11.83
N ASN A 167 1.00 -12.76 11.48
CA ASN A 167 -0.11 -12.72 12.43
C ASN A 167 -0.52 -14.11 12.94
N GLY A 168 0.18 -15.18 12.57
CA GLY A 168 -0.09 -16.55 13.02
C GLY A 168 -1.40 -17.13 12.47
N LYS A 169 -1.76 -16.80 11.23
CA LYS A 169 -2.98 -17.25 10.54
C LYS A 169 -2.65 -18.27 9.47
#